data_41ddef9753d1a4aa68610d03466d1c1a
#
_entry.id   41ddef9753d1a4aa68610d03466d1c1a
#
_cell.length_a   1.000
_cell.length_b   1.000
_cell.length_c   1.000
_cell.angle_alpha   90.00
_cell.angle_beta   90.00
_cell.angle_gamma   90.00
#
_symmetry.space_group_name_H-M   'P 1'
#
loop_
_entity.id
_entity.type
_entity.pdbx_description
1 polymer ?
#
loop_
_entity_poly.entity_id
_entity_poly.type
_entity_poly.pdbx_seq_one_letter_code
_entity_poly.pdbx_strand_id
1 'polypeptide(L)'
;EMGRDVFNNTESEFFVMQMNFPDEIGEIITLDDIDGLRIVGGNVDLIDVGAAMRRTRIIATGLVDVVDVARDIKGNSYILANGSSGEVGTITTGGAMSGVVSANVGIGTIDVGTDLSSRQIRSFASIGSLIVGDDVLAGTYVRASKNIGQLTIGGDLQEGATIRAKTFGSVVITGDEDGDIVRK
;
A
#
# COMPACT_ATOMS: atom_id res chain seq x y z
N GLU A 1 24.76 -11.37 7.32
CA GLU A 1 24.20 -10.19 8.03
C GLU A 1 24.63 -8.96 7.25
N MET A 2 23.73 -8.41 6.44
CA MET A 2 23.94 -7.08 5.86
C MET A 2 23.36 -6.05 6.81
N GLY A 3 24.17 -5.00 7.09
CA GLY A 3 23.94 -4.04 8.14
C GLY A 3 22.69 -3.19 7.93
N ARG A 4 22.12 -2.76 9.05
CA ARG A 4 21.11 -1.71 9.13
C ARG A 4 21.65 -0.45 8.47
N ASP A 5 21.06 -0.08 7.34
CA ASP A 5 21.30 1.23 6.76
C ASP A 5 20.26 2.20 7.32
N VAL A 6 20.67 2.98 8.31
CA VAL A 6 19.88 4.10 8.84
C VAL A 6 20.26 5.34 8.04
N PHE A 7 19.36 5.80 7.19
CA PHE A 7 19.52 7.08 6.50
C PHE A 7 18.80 8.17 7.29
N ASN A 8 19.58 8.98 7.99
CA ASN A 8 19.08 10.18 8.67
C ASN A 8 19.40 11.40 7.79
N ASN A 9 18.41 11.94 7.10
CA ASN A 9 18.56 13.17 6.32
C ASN A 9 17.62 14.25 6.87
N THR A 10 18.20 15.30 7.44
CA THR A 10 17.46 16.42 8.05
C THR A 10 17.29 17.62 7.09
N GLU A 11 17.66 17.49 5.82
CA GLU A 11 17.53 18.56 4.85
C GLU A 11 16.74 18.09 3.62
N SER A 12 15.75 18.88 3.22
CA SER A 12 14.88 18.65 2.07
C SER A 12 15.62 18.87 0.74
N GLU A 13 16.60 18.03 0.42
CA GLU A 13 17.18 17.96 -0.91
C GLU A 13 16.58 16.81 -1.70
N PHE A 14 16.24 17.10 -2.96
CA PHE A 14 15.73 16.14 -3.95
C PHE A 14 16.81 15.09 -4.29
N PHE A 15 16.82 13.99 -3.61
CA PHE A 15 17.63 12.83 -3.99
C PHE A 15 16.76 11.76 -4.63
N VAL A 16 16.92 11.56 -5.93
CA VAL A 16 16.50 10.29 -6.54
C VAL A 16 17.55 9.24 -6.15
N MET A 17 17.39 8.65 -5.01
CA MET A 17 18.20 7.53 -4.58
C MET A 17 17.64 6.25 -5.20
N GLN A 18 18.44 5.56 -5.99
CA GLN A 18 18.09 4.25 -6.53
C GLN A 18 18.89 3.18 -5.80
N MET A 19 18.18 2.28 -5.13
CA MET A 19 18.74 1.09 -4.52
C MET A 19 18.37 -0.13 -5.37
N ASN A 20 19.36 -0.86 -5.86
CA ASN A 20 19.17 -2.09 -6.62
C ASN A 20 19.86 -3.23 -5.86
N PHE A 21 19.10 -4.13 -5.30
CA PHE A 21 19.60 -5.34 -4.64
C PHE A 21 18.93 -6.55 -5.29
N PRO A 22 19.68 -7.44 -5.94
CA PRO A 22 19.09 -8.55 -6.68
C PRO A 22 18.39 -9.56 -5.76
N ASP A 23 18.82 -9.70 -4.52
CA ASP A 23 18.34 -10.74 -3.62
C ASP A 23 17.33 -10.18 -2.60
N GLU A 24 17.79 -9.47 -1.60
CA GLU A 24 16.96 -9.05 -0.47
C GLU A 24 17.34 -7.65 0.02
N ILE A 25 16.36 -6.87 0.39
CA ILE A 25 16.49 -5.62 1.12
C ILE A 25 15.87 -5.86 2.48
N GLY A 26 16.68 -5.86 3.55
CA GLY A 26 16.20 -6.05 4.90
C GLY A 26 15.31 -4.90 5.37
N GLU A 27 15.89 -3.90 5.99
CA GLU A 27 15.13 -2.80 6.60
C GLU A 27 15.54 -1.44 6.03
N ILE A 28 14.55 -0.60 5.73
CA ILE A 28 14.71 0.82 5.44
C ILE A 28 13.90 1.58 6.48
N ILE A 29 14.58 2.27 7.36
CA ILE A 29 13.96 3.04 8.45
C ILE A 29 14.34 4.50 8.31
N THR A 30 13.37 5.39 8.36
CA THR A 30 13.55 6.84 8.39
C THR A 30 12.63 7.48 9.41
N LEU A 31 13.12 8.53 10.10
CA LEU A 31 12.30 9.27 11.06
C LEU A 31 11.49 10.39 10.42
N ASP A 32 11.81 10.73 9.16
CA ASP A 32 11.19 11.82 8.40
C ASP A 32 10.51 11.29 7.13
N ASP A 33 10.15 12.21 6.24
CA ASP A 33 9.57 11.92 4.94
C ASP A 33 10.53 11.11 4.04
N ILE A 34 9.99 10.18 3.27
CA ILE A 34 10.66 9.64 2.07
C ILE A 34 10.08 10.33 0.84
N ASP A 35 10.94 10.96 0.06
CA ASP A 35 10.54 11.60 -1.18
C ASP A 35 11.50 11.26 -2.34
N GLY A 36 10.94 10.71 -3.43
CA GLY A 36 11.69 10.40 -4.63
C GLY A 36 12.54 9.12 -4.58
N LEU A 37 12.43 8.29 -3.56
CA LEU A 37 13.21 7.04 -3.43
C LEU A 37 12.71 5.98 -4.43
N ARG A 38 13.65 5.29 -5.06
CA ARG A 38 13.37 4.10 -5.87
C ARG A 38 14.11 2.89 -5.34
N ILE A 39 13.36 1.90 -4.90
CA ILE A 39 13.83 0.62 -4.39
C ILE A 39 13.50 -0.46 -5.41
N VAL A 40 14.47 -1.28 -5.77
CA VAL A 40 14.28 -2.45 -6.64
C VAL A 40 15.02 -3.63 -6.03
N GLY A 41 14.30 -4.73 -5.74
CA GLY A 41 14.89 -5.90 -5.10
C GLY A 41 14.16 -7.20 -5.35
N GLY A 42 14.72 -8.29 -4.83
CA GLY A 42 14.06 -9.58 -4.72
C GLY A 42 12.92 -9.51 -3.72
N ASN A 43 13.26 -9.46 -2.45
CA ASN A 43 12.35 -9.18 -1.35
C ASN A 43 12.64 -7.84 -0.69
N VAL A 44 11.67 -7.30 0.00
CA VAL A 44 11.78 -6.11 0.86
C VAL A 44 11.08 -6.44 2.17
N ASP A 45 11.82 -6.51 3.29
CA ASP A 45 11.25 -6.96 4.55
C ASP A 45 10.51 -5.83 5.28
N LEU A 46 11.16 -4.69 5.46
CA LEU A 46 10.56 -3.57 6.19
C LEU A 46 10.89 -2.22 5.55
N ILE A 47 9.87 -1.41 5.38
CA ILE A 47 9.99 0.03 5.13
C ILE A 47 9.21 0.74 6.22
N ASP A 48 9.92 1.43 7.10
CA ASP A 48 9.35 2.21 8.19
C ASP A 48 9.65 3.70 7.97
N VAL A 49 8.58 4.49 7.83
CA VAL A 49 8.64 5.92 7.51
C VAL A 49 7.99 6.73 8.62
N GLY A 50 8.77 7.44 9.41
CA GLY A 50 8.30 8.23 10.54
C GLY A 50 7.41 9.44 10.18
N ALA A 51 7.30 9.79 8.89
CA ALA A 51 6.39 10.83 8.42
C ALA A 51 5.64 10.37 7.15
N ALA A 52 5.75 11.05 6.02
CA ALA A 52 5.00 10.71 4.81
C ALA A 52 5.89 10.10 3.72
N MET A 53 5.29 9.24 2.89
CA MET A 53 5.93 8.68 1.71
C MET A 53 5.39 9.34 0.44
N ARG A 54 6.29 9.92 -0.37
CA ARG A 54 5.95 10.66 -1.60
C ARG A 54 6.83 10.23 -2.76
N ARG A 55 6.28 10.16 -3.98
CA ARG A 55 7.03 9.88 -5.22
C ARG A 55 7.98 8.68 -5.11
N THR A 56 7.70 7.76 -4.21
CA THR A 56 8.53 6.62 -3.87
C THR A 56 8.07 5.40 -4.67
N ARG A 57 9.01 4.61 -5.15
CA ARG A 57 8.73 3.38 -5.89
C ARG A 57 9.42 2.21 -5.23
N ILE A 58 8.63 1.31 -4.69
CA ILE A 58 9.05 0.02 -4.16
C ILE A 58 8.68 -1.02 -5.20
N ILE A 59 9.68 -1.71 -5.76
CA ILE A 59 9.49 -2.73 -6.79
C ILE A 59 10.21 -4.00 -6.33
N ALA A 60 9.45 -5.01 -5.95
CA ALA A 60 9.97 -6.30 -5.57
C ALA A 60 9.56 -7.37 -6.60
N THR A 61 10.41 -8.34 -6.85
CA THR A 61 10.07 -9.54 -7.63
C THR A 61 9.47 -10.63 -6.73
N GLY A 62 9.71 -10.58 -5.44
CA GLY A 62 9.16 -11.44 -4.41
C GLY A 62 8.25 -10.68 -3.44
N LEU A 63 8.49 -10.86 -2.17
CA LEU A 63 7.69 -10.28 -1.08
C LEU A 63 8.07 -8.82 -0.82
N VAL A 64 7.06 -7.98 -0.61
CA VAL A 64 7.15 -6.74 0.17
C VAL A 64 6.42 -7.02 1.47
N ASP A 65 7.14 -7.26 2.56
CA ASP A 65 6.51 -7.78 3.79
C ASP A 65 5.78 -6.69 4.55
N VAL A 66 6.49 -5.65 4.98
CA VAL A 66 5.89 -4.55 5.76
C VAL A 66 6.25 -3.19 5.17
N VAL A 67 5.24 -2.36 4.98
CA VAL A 67 5.38 -0.92 4.70
C VAL A 67 4.57 -0.17 5.75
N ASP A 68 5.25 0.47 6.68
CA ASP A 68 4.65 1.28 7.74
C ASP A 68 4.98 2.75 7.53
N VAL A 69 3.95 3.59 7.46
CA VAL A 69 4.09 5.02 7.20
C VAL A 69 3.27 5.78 8.25
N ALA A 70 3.94 6.52 9.11
CA ALA A 70 3.28 7.18 10.24
C ALA A 70 2.22 8.22 9.82
N ARG A 71 2.33 8.78 8.59
CA ARG A 71 1.36 9.73 8.05
C ARG A 71 0.80 9.22 6.73
N ASP A 72 0.99 9.96 5.64
CA ASP A 72 0.34 9.71 4.36
C ASP A 72 1.22 8.95 3.36
N ILE A 73 0.60 8.06 2.60
CA ILE A 73 1.17 7.57 1.35
C ILE A 73 0.56 8.37 0.21
N LYS A 74 1.32 9.32 -0.33
CA LYS A 74 0.84 10.26 -1.35
C LYS A 74 0.79 9.64 -2.75
N GLY A 75 -0.07 10.18 -3.60
CA GLY A 75 -0.12 9.87 -5.03
C GLY A 75 1.26 9.98 -5.69
N ASN A 76 1.54 9.24 -6.74
CA ASN A 76 2.85 9.01 -7.34
C ASN A 76 3.81 8.11 -6.53
N SER A 77 3.34 7.52 -5.42
CA SER A 77 4.02 6.42 -4.75
C SER A 77 3.47 5.08 -5.26
N TYR A 78 4.37 4.09 -5.43
CA TYR A 78 4.05 2.79 -5.99
C TYR A 78 4.66 1.69 -5.14
N ILE A 79 3.87 0.71 -4.74
CA ILE A 79 4.29 -0.52 -4.06
C ILE A 79 3.91 -1.68 -4.98
N LEU A 80 4.92 -2.28 -5.62
CA LEU A 80 4.72 -3.27 -6.67
C LEU A 80 5.47 -4.56 -6.34
N ALA A 81 4.74 -5.65 -6.12
CA ALA A 81 5.29 -6.99 -6.01
C ALA A 81 4.90 -7.78 -7.27
N ASN A 82 5.76 -7.74 -8.32
CA ASN A 82 5.40 -8.08 -9.69
C ASN A 82 6.04 -9.37 -10.24
N GLY A 83 6.85 -10.08 -9.48
CA GLY A 83 7.34 -11.41 -9.88
C GLY A 83 6.29 -12.51 -9.72
N SER A 84 6.62 -13.72 -10.12
CA SER A 84 5.70 -14.87 -10.03
C SER A 84 5.28 -15.21 -8.60
N SER A 85 6.09 -14.87 -7.63
CA SER A 85 5.82 -14.99 -6.18
C SER A 85 5.51 -13.65 -5.51
N GLY A 86 5.28 -12.59 -6.31
CA GLY A 86 5.13 -11.23 -5.82
C GLY A 86 3.92 -11.05 -4.90
N GLU A 87 4.17 -10.85 -3.63
CA GLU A 87 3.19 -10.67 -2.57
C GLU A 87 3.46 -9.36 -1.81
N VAL A 88 2.40 -8.73 -1.34
CA VAL A 88 2.48 -7.62 -0.38
C VAL A 88 1.88 -8.11 0.93
N GLY A 89 2.67 -8.13 2.01
CA GLY A 89 2.22 -8.53 3.32
C GLY A 89 1.31 -7.47 3.95
N THR A 90 1.90 -6.47 4.57
CA THR A 90 1.14 -5.43 5.28
C THR A 90 1.54 -4.04 4.82
N ILE A 91 0.56 -3.19 4.59
CA ILE A 91 0.72 -1.75 4.41
C ILE A 91 -0.10 -1.06 5.49
N THR A 92 0.56 -0.26 6.31
CA THR A 92 -0.09 0.59 7.31
C THR A 92 0.23 2.05 7.02
N THR A 93 -0.76 2.91 7.11
CA THR A 93 -0.56 4.36 7.08
C THR A 93 -1.41 5.03 8.14
N GLY A 94 -0.80 5.90 8.95
CA GLY A 94 -1.52 6.64 9.98
C GLY A 94 -2.42 7.75 9.44
N GLY A 95 -2.19 8.18 8.21
CA GLY A 95 -2.98 9.19 7.49
C GLY A 95 -3.66 8.61 6.26
N ALA A 96 -3.79 9.45 5.23
CA ALA A 96 -4.46 9.08 3.98
C ALA A 96 -3.55 8.30 3.02
N MET A 97 -4.16 7.46 2.20
CA MET A 97 -3.48 6.70 1.16
C MET A 97 -3.99 7.03 -0.23
N SER A 98 -3.10 7.55 -1.09
CA SER A 98 -3.39 7.77 -2.51
C SER A 98 -2.40 7.07 -3.45
N GLY A 99 -1.45 6.31 -2.92
CA GLY A 99 -0.48 5.52 -3.67
C GLY A 99 -1.08 4.33 -4.41
N VAL A 100 -0.34 3.78 -5.35
CA VAL A 100 -0.71 2.57 -6.11
C VAL A 100 -0.11 1.34 -5.47
N VAL A 101 -0.91 0.28 -5.30
CA VAL A 101 -0.45 -1.03 -4.81
C VAL A 101 -0.81 -2.10 -5.82
N SER A 102 0.16 -2.95 -6.17
CA SER A 102 -0.11 -4.11 -7.03
C SER A 102 0.70 -5.33 -6.59
N ALA A 103 0.04 -6.48 -6.48
CA ALA A 103 0.67 -7.75 -6.17
C ALA A 103 0.17 -8.86 -7.10
N ASN A 104 1.10 -9.71 -7.56
CA ASN A 104 0.76 -10.82 -8.46
C ASN A 104 0.16 -12.01 -7.72
N VAL A 105 0.56 -12.27 -6.49
CA VAL A 105 0.06 -13.39 -5.69
C VAL A 105 -1.05 -12.93 -4.75
N GLY A 106 -0.77 -12.01 -3.85
CA GLY A 106 -1.74 -11.57 -2.85
C GLY A 106 -1.34 -10.28 -2.16
N ILE A 107 -2.31 -9.70 -1.48
CA ILE A 107 -2.10 -8.62 -0.52
C ILE A 107 -2.68 -9.10 0.81
N GLY A 108 -1.87 -9.11 1.86
CA GLY A 108 -2.31 -9.49 3.20
C GLY A 108 -3.24 -8.44 3.79
N THR A 109 -2.70 -7.32 4.22
CA THR A 109 -3.47 -6.24 4.85
C THR A 109 -3.11 -4.89 4.27
N ILE A 110 -4.13 -4.05 4.08
CA ILE A 110 -3.99 -2.61 3.88
C ILE A 110 -4.81 -1.94 4.97
N ASP A 111 -4.14 -1.16 5.81
CA ASP A 111 -4.73 -0.41 6.91
C ASP A 111 -4.44 1.08 6.72
N VAL A 112 -5.48 1.86 6.47
CA VAL A 112 -5.43 3.29 6.17
C VAL A 112 -6.08 4.04 7.32
N GLY A 113 -5.32 4.88 8.01
CA GLY A 113 -5.78 5.57 9.21
C GLY A 113 -6.90 6.58 8.97
N THR A 114 -6.94 7.21 7.78
CA THR A 114 -8.01 8.14 7.38
C THR A 114 -8.58 7.76 6.02
N ASP A 115 -8.42 8.59 4.99
CA ASP A 115 -9.08 8.43 3.69
C ASP A 115 -8.29 7.57 2.70
N LEU A 116 -9.01 6.80 1.93
CA LEU A 116 -8.46 6.07 0.78
C LEU A 116 -8.89 6.76 -0.53
N SER A 117 -7.89 7.24 -1.30
CA SER A 117 -8.10 7.85 -2.62
C SER A 117 -7.25 7.21 -3.72
N SER A 118 -6.87 5.96 -3.56
CA SER A 118 -5.98 5.23 -4.48
C SER A 118 -6.65 4.92 -5.81
N ARG A 119 -6.01 5.35 -6.89
CA ARG A 119 -6.46 5.03 -8.25
C ARG A 119 -6.36 3.55 -8.59
N GLN A 120 -5.52 2.80 -7.89
CA GLN A 120 -5.35 1.37 -8.13
C GLN A 120 -4.75 0.65 -6.92
N ILE A 121 -5.57 -0.19 -6.31
CA ILE A 121 -5.12 -1.28 -5.45
C ILE A 121 -5.50 -2.58 -6.15
N ARG A 122 -4.52 -3.39 -6.53
CA ARG A 122 -4.77 -4.59 -7.32
C ARG A 122 -4.06 -5.81 -6.77
N SER A 123 -4.82 -6.86 -6.52
CA SER A 123 -4.31 -8.20 -6.29
C SER A 123 -4.78 -9.14 -7.39
N PHE A 124 -3.86 -9.92 -7.96
CA PHE A 124 -4.22 -10.99 -8.90
C PHE A 124 -4.75 -12.25 -8.20
N ALA A 125 -4.71 -12.30 -6.88
CA ALA A 125 -5.39 -13.31 -6.08
C ALA A 125 -6.33 -12.62 -5.07
N SER A 126 -6.01 -12.67 -3.80
CA SER A 126 -6.86 -12.18 -2.72
C SER A 126 -6.26 -10.94 -2.05
N ILE A 127 -7.11 -10.16 -1.41
CA ILE A 127 -6.75 -9.19 -0.38
C ILE A 127 -7.29 -9.76 0.93
N GLY A 128 -6.43 -9.97 1.93
CA GLY A 128 -6.85 -10.48 3.23
C GLY A 128 -7.75 -9.49 3.94
N SER A 129 -7.25 -8.28 4.16
CA SER A 129 -7.97 -7.20 4.82
C SER A 129 -7.77 -5.87 4.11
N LEU A 130 -8.84 -5.10 3.98
CA LEU A 130 -8.83 -3.68 3.63
C LEU A 130 -9.58 -2.92 4.70
N ILE A 131 -8.86 -2.12 5.45
CA ILE A 131 -9.38 -1.30 6.54
C ILE A 131 -9.12 0.16 6.19
N VAL A 132 -10.15 0.98 6.24
CA VAL A 132 -10.10 2.42 6.01
C VAL A 132 -10.76 3.10 7.20
N GLY A 133 -10.01 3.97 7.89
CA GLY A 133 -10.46 4.59 9.14
C GLY A 133 -11.57 5.61 8.92
N ASP A 134 -11.59 6.25 7.75
CA ASP A 134 -12.59 7.25 7.38
C ASP A 134 -13.18 6.90 6.00
N ASP A 135 -13.10 7.76 5.00
CA ASP A 135 -13.81 7.62 3.73
C ASP A 135 -13.00 6.89 2.64
N VAL A 136 -13.72 6.18 1.77
CA VAL A 136 -13.22 5.75 0.46
C VAL A 136 -13.71 6.73 -0.59
N LEU A 137 -12.78 7.57 -1.07
CA LEU A 137 -13.11 8.72 -1.91
C LEU A 137 -13.39 8.32 -3.36
N ALA A 138 -14.12 9.18 -4.06
CA ALA A 138 -14.42 9.06 -5.48
C ALA A 138 -13.14 8.81 -6.33
N GLY A 139 -13.24 7.95 -7.35
CA GLY A 139 -12.12 7.56 -8.20
C GLY A 139 -11.20 6.49 -7.60
N THR A 140 -11.46 6.04 -6.38
CA THR A 140 -10.76 4.90 -5.79
C THR A 140 -11.14 3.62 -6.52
N TYR A 141 -10.11 2.83 -6.87
CA TYR A 141 -10.33 1.52 -7.50
C TYR A 141 -9.54 0.42 -6.79
N VAL A 142 -10.28 -0.49 -6.16
CA VAL A 142 -9.72 -1.67 -5.49
C VAL A 142 -10.20 -2.93 -6.21
N ARG A 143 -9.27 -3.84 -6.52
CA ARG A 143 -9.60 -5.11 -7.16
C ARG A 143 -8.82 -6.28 -6.61
N ALA A 144 -9.53 -7.30 -6.15
CA ALA A 144 -9.01 -8.64 -5.94
C ALA A 144 -9.58 -9.58 -7.01
N SER A 145 -8.73 -10.45 -7.59
CA SER A 145 -9.19 -11.42 -8.59
C SER A 145 -9.93 -12.62 -7.96
N LYS A 146 -9.73 -12.84 -6.66
CA LYS A 146 -10.42 -13.87 -5.88
C LYS A 146 -11.31 -13.21 -4.82
N ASN A 147 -10.84 -13.08 -3.62
CA ASN A 147 -11.63 -12.58 -2.48
C ASN A 147 -10.99 -11.39 -1.78
N ILE A 148 -11.84 -10.59 -1.13
CA ILE A 148 -11.45 -9.69 -0.06
C ILE A 148 -12.00 -10.33 1.23
N GLY A 149 -11.09 -10.71 2.15
CA GLY A 149 -11.48 -11.41 3.38
C GLY A 149 -12.25 -10.50 4.32
N GLN A 150 -11.74 -9.31 4.55
CA GLN A 150 -12.37 -8.27 5.36
C GLN A 150 -12.34 -6.94 4.62
N LEU A 151 -13.48 -6.25 4.61
CA LEU A 151 -13.61 -4.86 4.18
C LEU A 151 -14.25 -4.08 5.33
N THR A 152 -13.53 -3.07 5.84
CA THR A 152 -14.04 -2.18 6.87
C THR A 152 -13.80 -0.74 6.43
N ILE A 153 -14.85 0.07 6.41
CA ILE A 153 -14.82 1.50 6.10
C ILE A 153 -15.48 2.23 7.27
N GLY A 154 -14.72 3.12 7.93
CA GLY A 154 -15.18 3.87 9.11
C GLY A 154 -16.11 5.02 8.78
N GLY A 155 -15.99 5.58 7.58
CA GLY A 155 -16.84 6.63 7.02
C GLY A 155 -17.64 6.14 5.82
N ASP A 156 -17.66 6.94 4.75
CA ASP A 156 -18.46 6.72 3.55
C ASP A 156 -17.70 5.98 2.45
N LEU A 157 -18.43 5.16 1.69
CA LEU A 157 -17.99 4.71 0.37
C LEU A 157 -18.63 5.64 -0.68
N GLN A 158 -17.85 6.61 -1.16
CA GLN A 158 -18.36 7.69 -2.00
C GLN A 158 -18.71 7.24 -3.42
N GLU A 159 -19.67 7.92 -4.05
CA GLU A 159 -20.01 7.72 -5.45
C GLU A 159 -18.77 7.82 -6.36
N GLY A 160 -18.63 6.87 -7.29
CA GLY A 160 -17.46 6.76 -8.18
C GLY A 160 -16.26 6.02 -7.59
N ALA A 161 -16.32 5.57 -6.33
CA ALA A 161 -15.41 4.57 -5.79
C ALA A 161 -15.87 3.17 -6.19
N THR A 162 -14.93 2.26 -6.48
CA THR A 162 -15.24 0.88 -6.85
C THR A 162 -14.36 -0.11 -6.10
N ILE A 163 -14.99 -1.04 -5.39
CA ILE A 163 -14.31 -2.17 -4.73
C ILE A 163 -14.82 -3.48 -5.33
N ARG A 164 -13.92 -4.28 -5.92
CA ARG A 164 -14.29 -5.45 -6.71
C ARG A 164 -13.59 -6.72 -6.29
N ALA A 165 -14.35 -7.79 -6.08
CA ALA A 165 -13.83 -9.14 -5.83
C ALA A 165 -14.82 -10.20 -6.30
N LYS A 166 -14.40 -11.49 -6.36
CA LYS A 166 -15.36 -12.58 -6.57
C LYS A 166 -16.24 -12.78 -5.34
N THR A 167 -15.62 -12.75 -4.17
CA THR A 167 -16.31 -12.89 -2.88
C THR A 167 -15.77 -11.90 -1.87
N PHE A 168 -16.62 -11.52 -0.94
CA PHE A 168 -16.29 -10.76 0.25
C PHE A 168 -16.60 -11.62 1.47
N GLY A 169 -15.70 -11.70 2.44
CA GLY A 169 -15.95 -12.34 3.72
C GLY A 169 -16.80 -11.43 4.61
N SER A 170 -16.17 -10.55 5.35
CA SER A 170 -16.88 -9.53 6.15
C SER A 170 -16.87 -8.19 5.42
N VAL A 171 -18.01 -7.49 5.43
CA VAL A 171 -18.12 -6.10 4.92
C VAL A 171 -18.79 -5.27 6.00
N VAL A 172 -18.13 -4.22 6.45
CA VAL A 172 -18.63 -3.23 7.40
C VAL A 172 -18.37 -1.83 6.84
N ILE A 173 -19.42 -1.06 6.63
CA ILE A 173 -19.38 0.34 6.25
C ILE A 173 -20.21 1.08 7.30
N THR A 174 -19.63 2.11 7.93
CA THR A 174 -20.29 2.83 9.02
C THR A 174 -21.11 4.00 8.51
N GLY A 175 -20.64 4.65 7.44
CA GLY A 175 -21.33 5.75 6.77
C GLY A 175 -22.21 5.30 5.60
N ASP A 176 -22.37 6.19 4.63
CA ASP A 176 -23.20 5.92 3.45
C ASP A 176 -22.45 5.05 2.41
N GLU A 177 -23.19 4.17 1.74
CA GLU A 177 -22.66 3.30 0.67
C GLU A 177 -23.20 3.78 -0.68
N ASP A 178 -22.61 4.87 -1.21
CA ASP A 178 -22.95 5.45 -2.52
C ASP A 178 -22.05 4.92 -3.66
N GLY A 179 -20.93 4.30 -3.33
CA GLY A 179 -20.00 3.67 -4.26
C GLY A 179 -20.35 2.23 -4.60
N ASP A 180 -19.55 1.62 -5.46
CA ASP A 180 -19.81 0.28 -6.01
C ASP A 180 -19.03 -0.82 -5.27
N ILE A 181 -19.76 -1.76 -4.65
CA ILE A 181 -19.21 -3.06 -4.23
C ILE A 181 -19.62 -4.13 -5.26
N VAL A 182 -18.67 -4.56 -6.09
CA VAL A 182 -18.93 -5.43 -7.24
C VAL A 182 -18.47 -6.86 -6.96
N ARG A 183 -19.43 -7.80 -6.96
CA ARG A 183 -19.18 -9.24 -6.91
C ARG A 183 -19.18 -9.81 -8.34
N LYS A 184 -18.22 -10.68 -8.66
CA LYS A 184 -18.08 -11.31 -9.98
C LYS A 184 -18.36 -12.79 -9.96
#